data_0afed94f6a7ab16c01d952c0c8cf1fe0
#
_entry.id   0afed94f6a7ab16c01d952c0c8cf1fe0
#
_cell.length_a   1.000
_cell.length_b   1.000
_cell.length_c   1.000
_cell.angle_alpha   90.00
_cell.angle_beta   90.00
_cell.angle_gamma   90.00
#
_symmetry.space_group_name_H-M   'P 1'
#
loop_
_entity.id
_entity.type
_entity.pdbx_description
1 polymer ?
#
loop_
_entity_poly.entity_id
_entity_poly.type
_entity_poly.pdbx_seq_one_letter_code
_entity_poly.pdbx_strand_id
1 'polypeptide(L)'
;MNKYLTIACAAALSTLMACSGGKGNGDKSTDSTAAAETAKETVQAEDSTGNPNASVMDLTIDGFNSKVMDFSGDMPKFLGARPCVIDFYATWCGPCQRMAPMIEILAQKYGGKVDFYRVDVDKEKELASDVFGIEAMPTFVYIDKSGAINSTTGAINAKEMISNIEKYCLD
;
A
#
# COMPACT_ATOMS: atom_id res chain seq x y z
N MET A 1 10.81 3.55 -26.33
CA MET A 1 10.50 2.34 -27.13
C MET A 1 10.35 1.21 -26.14
N ASN A 2 9.09 0.93 -25.74
CA ASN A 2 8.76 -0.06 -24.71
C ASN A 2 8.93 -1.48 -25.24
N LYS A 3 9.81 -2.26 -24.60
CA LYS A 3 10.09 -3.66 -24.99
C LYS A 3 9.64 -4.70 -23.96
N TYR A 4 8.86 -4.36 -22.98
CA TYR A 4 8.42 -5.35 -21.98
C TYR A 4 6.94 -5.17 -21.72
N LEU A 5 6.07 -5.92 -22.41
CA LEU A 5 4.89 -6.54 -21.87
C LEU A 5 4.06 -7.22 -22.96
N THR A 6 4.26 -8.51 -23.17
CA THR A 6 3.25 -9.37 -23.75
C THR A 6 3.03 -10.54 -22.80
N ILE A 7 2.01 -10.45 -21.96
CA ILE A 7 1.45 -11.61 -21.26
C ILE A 7 0.03 -11.79 -21.77
N ALA A 8 -0.18 -12.94 -22.41
CA ALA A 8 -1.40 -13.36 -23.07
C ALA A 8 -2.57 -13.54 -22.08
N CYS A 9 -3.71 -12.92 -22.41
CA CYS A 9 -5.01 -13.24 -21.84
C CYS A 9 -5.52 -14.55 -22.43
N ALA A 10 -5.76 -15.53 -21.58
CA ALA A 10 -6.62 -16.67 -21.90
C ALA A 10 -7.99 -16.44 -21.25
N ALA A 11 -8.99 -16.26 -22.10
CA ALA A 11 -10.39 -16.15 -21.71
C ALA A 11 -10.96 -17.53 -21.40
N ALA A 12 -11.73 -17.66 -20.34
CA ALA A 12 -12.67 -18.76 -20.13
C ALA A 12 -14.04 -18.19 -19.71
N LEU A 13 -14.98 -18.32 -20.64
CA LEU A 13 -16.42 -18.14 -20.41
C LEU A 13 -16.99 -19.37 -19.70
N SER A 14 -17.94 -19.16 -18.83
CA SER A 14 -19.13 -20.00 -18.50
C SER A 14 -19.75 -19.48 -17.21
N THR A 15 -20.99 -19.36 -16.96
CA THR A 15 -22.33 -19.62 -17.53
C THR A 15 -23.33 -19.06 -16.53
N LEU A 16 -24.44 -18.57 -17.04
CA LEU A 16 -25.64 -18.11 -16.34
C LEU A 16 -26.23 -19.14 -15.36
N MET A 17 -26.80 -18.66 -14.25
CA MET A 17 -28.08 -19.19 -13.79
C MET A 17 -28.86 -18.16 -12.95
N ALA A 18 -30.07 -17.87 -13.40
CA ALA A 18 -31.09 -17.06 -12.77
C ALA A 18 -31.92 -17.92 -11.78
N CYS A 19 -32.50 -17.25 -10.77
CA CYS A 19 -33.86 -17.48 -10.20
C CYS A 19 -34.00 -16.59 -8.97
N SER A 20 -34.90 -15.62 -9.02
CA SER A 20 -36.31 -15.65 -8.66
C SER A 20 -36.62 -15.32 -7.20
N GLY A 21 -37.17 -14.12 -6.97
CA GLY A 21 -38.44 -13.89 -6.30
C GLY A 21 -38.46 -13.85 -4.77
N GLY A 22 -38.87 -12.70 -4.22
CA GLY A 22 -39.32 -12.64 -2.82
C GLY A 22 -39.67 -11.21 -2.40
N LYS A 23 -40.94 -10.87 -2.55
CA LYS A 23 -41.58 -9.61 -2.17
C LYS A 23 -41.95 -9.65 -0.69
N GLY A 24 -41.70 -8.58 0.07
CA GLY A 24 -42.19 -8.43 1.45
C GLY A 24 -42.03 -7.02 1.99
N ASN A 25 -43.14 -6.36 2.08
CA ASN A 25 -43.45 -5.05 2.65
C ASN A 25 -43.17 -4.97 4.14
N GLY A 26 -42.89 -3.75 4.65
CA GLY A 26 -43.17 -3.42 6.06
C GLY A 26 -42.43 -2.20 6.57
N ASP A 27 -43.13 -1.05 6.59
CA ASP A 27 -42.87 0.19 7.30
C ASP A 27 -42.35 -0.02 8.76
N LYS A 28 -41.43 0.82 9.25
CA LYS A 28 -41.72 1.86 10.23
C LYS A 28 -40.45 2.51 10.77
N SER A 29 -40.45 3.85 10.66
CA SER A 29 -39.63 4.79 11.44
C SER A 29 -39.44 4.42 12.89
N THR A 30 -38.24 4.64 13.39
CA THR A 30 -38.01 5.43 14.61
C THR A 30 -36.51 5.72 14.76
N ASP A 31 -36.25 6.99 14.82
CA ASP A 31 -35.24 7.76 15.49
C ASP A 31 -34.52 7.04 16.66
N SER A 32 -33.17 7.06 16.64
CA SER A 32 -32.34 7.24 17.83
C SER A 32 -30.86 7.36 17.46
N THR A 33 -30.40 8.56 17.51
CA THR A 33 -29.18 9.06 18.15
C THR A 33 -28.22 8.00 18.72
N ALA A 34 -26.97 8.27 18.44
CA ALA A 34 -25.78 8.05 19.24
C ALA A 34 -24.91 6.86 18.92
N ALA A 35 -23.71 7.25 18.99
CA ALA A 35 -22.49 6.59 19.34
C ALA A 35 -21.56 6.26 18.19
N ALA A 36 -20.72 7.26 17.92
CA ALA A 36 -19.36 7.04 17.46
C ALA A 36 -18.66 6.14 18.51
N GLU A 37 -18.68 4.86 18.34
CA GLU A 37 -17.79 3.97 19.07
C GLU A 37 -16.52 3.78 18.23
N THR A 38 -15.54 4.53 18.68
CA THR A 38 -14.11 4.38 18.46
C THR A 38 -13.73 2.91 18.61
N ALA A 39 -13.60 2.21 17.49
CA ALA A 39 -12.88 0.95 17.46
C ALA A 39 -11.40 1.25 17.70
N LYS A 40 -11.04 1.39 18.96
CA LYS A 40 -9.68 1.32 19.46
C LYS A 40 -9.30 -0.15 19.48
N GLU A 41 -9.04 -0.70 18.30
CA GLU A 41 -8.46 -2.03 18.17
C GLU A 41 -7.04 -1.94 18.73
N THR A 42 -6.89 -2.47 19.92
CA THR A 42 -5.65 -2.60 20.66
C THR A 42 -4.73 -3.51 19.87
N VAL A 43 -3.81 -2.92 19.11
CA VAL A 43 -2.66 -3.64 18.58
C VAL A 43 -1.80 -3.99 19.79
N GLN A 44 -1.93 -5.22 20.28
CA GLN A 44 -1.10 -5.73 21.35
C GLN A 44 0.34 -5.77 20.86
N ALA A 45 1.19 -5.02 21.56
CA ALA A 45 2.62 -4.96 21.36
C ALA A 45 3.23 -6.31 21.80
N GLU A 46 3.56 -7.14 20.82
CA GLU A 46 4.48 -8.24 21.03
C GLU A 46 5.70 -8.03 20.13
N ASP A 47 6.86 -7.96 20.78
CA ASP A 47 8.21 -7.71 20.27
C ASP A 47 8.52 -6.27 19.81
N SER A 48 8.79 -5.39 20.77
CA SER A 48 9.23 -4.01 20.52
C SER A 48 10.77 -3.94 20.33
N THR A 49 11.24 -4.40 19.16
CA THR A 49 12.60 -4.05 18.66
C THR A 49 12.53 -2.86 17.68
N GLY A 50 11.39 -2.19 17.58
CA GLY A 50 11.20 -1.03 16.71
C GLY A 50 11.95 0.21 17.19
N ASN A 51 12.26 1.12 16.28
CA ASN A 51 12.81 2.44 16.59
C ASN A 51 11.66 3.45 16.72
N PRO A 52 11.35 3.97 17.93
CA PRO A 52 10.25 4.92 18.14
C PRO A 52 10.46 6.26 17.42
N ASN A 53 11.67 6.54 16.96
CA ASN A 53 12.00 7.74 16.18
C ASN A 53 11.95 7.50 14.67
N ALA A 54 11.64 6.28 14.22
CA ALA A 54 11.43 6.02 12.81
C ALA A 54 10.10 6.66 12.34
N SER A 55 10.12 7.25 11.17
CA SER A 55 8.98 7.94 10.57
C SER A 55 8.91 7.63 9.09
N VAL A 56 7.74 7.88 8.50
CA VAL A 56 7.55 7.83 7.05
C VAL A 56 8.23 9.06 6.42
N MET A 57 9.05 8.84 5.41
CA MET A 57 9.84 9.87 4.73
C MET A 57 9.23 10.22 3.38
N ASP A 58 9.16 11.50 3.03
CA ASP A 58 8.80 11.91 1.67
C ASP A 58 9.87 11.45 0.68
N LEU A 59 9.45 10.88 -0.45
CA LEU A 59 10.32 10.35 -1.49
C LEU A 59 10.03 11.04 -2.82
N THR A 60 11.05 11.68 -3.37
CA THR A 60 11.04 12.24 -4.72
C THR A 60 11.64 11.26 -5.72
N ILE A 61 11.49 11.54 -7.02
CA ILE A 61 12.13 10.75 -8.09
C ILE A 61 13.67 10.73 -7.94
N ASP A 62 14.29 11.85 -7.60
CA ASP A 62 15.73 11.92 -7.36
C ASP A 62 16.14 11.12 -6.12
N GLY A 63 15.32 11.21 -5.06
CA GLY A 63 15.51 10.42 -3.85
C GLY A 63 15.38 8.93 -4.10
N PHE A 64 14.42 8.52 -4.92
CA PHE A 64 14.22 7.14 -5.33
C PHE A 64 15.43 6.61 -6.11
N ASN A 65 15.87 7.32 -7.15
CA ASN A 65 17.00 6.94 -8.00
C ASN A 65 18.34 6.91 -7.25
N SER A 66 18.49 7.71 -6.20
CA SER A 66 19.76 7.80 -5.43
C SER A 66 19.80 6.89 -4.19
N LYS A 67 18.65 6.48 -3.64
CA LYS A 67 18.59 5.79 -2.34
C LYS A 67 17.89 4.44 -2.38
N VAL A 68 16.99 4.23 -3.36
CA VAL A 68 16.15 3.03 -3.41
C VAL A 68 16.52 2.12 -4.58
N MET A 69 16.44 2.63 -5.81
CA MET A 69 16.71 1.83 -7.00
C MET A 69 17.49 2.63 -8.04
N ASP A 70 18.50 2.01 -8.63
CA ASP A 70 19.23 2.54 -9.79
C ASP A 70 18.79 1.77 -11.05
N PHE A 71 18.21 2.50 -12.01
CA PHE A 71 17.78 1.97 -13.31
C PHE A 71 18.73 2.37 -14.45
N SER A 72 19.89 2.97 -14.16
CA SER A 72 20.83 3.45 -15.18
C SER A 72 21.58 2.32 -15.91
N GLY A 73 21.64 1.15 -15.31
CA GLY A 73 22.30 -0.04 -15.86
C GLY A 73 21.35 -0.97 -16.63
N ASP A 74 21.91 -2.07 -17.17
CA ASP A 74 21.14 -3.10 -17.88
C ASP A 74 20.12 -3.83 -16.98
N MET A 75 20.36 -3.84 -15.69
CA MET A 75 19.46 -4.43 -14.69
C MET A 75 19.23 -3.45 -13.53
N PRO A 76 18.00 -3.33 -13.04
CA PRO A 76 17.70 -2.53 -11.85
C PRO A 76 18.52 -3.02 -10.65
N LYS A 77 19.10 -2.07 -9.92
CA LYS A 77 19.91 -2.37 -8.74
C LYS A 77 19.29 -1.72 -7.50
N PHE A 78 19.02 -2.51 -6.47
CA PHE A 78 18.59 -2.01 -5.18
C PHE A 78 19.76 -1.32 -4.46
N LEU A 79 19.55 -0.10 -3.99
CA LEU A 79 20.57 0.72 -3.32
C LEU A 79 20.36 0.81 -1.81
N GLY A 80 19.17 0.47 -1.33
CA GLY A 80 18.79 0.61 0.07
C GLY A 80 19.59 -0.32 1.00
N ALA A 81 19.86 0.15 2.21
CA ALA A 81 20.46 -0.69 3.27
C ALA A 81 19.45 -1.71 3.84
N ARG A 82 18.15 -1.41 3.71
CA ARG A 82 17.01 -2.20 4.20
C ARG A 82 15.93 -2.25 3.13
N PRO A 83 15.07 -3.30 3.15
CA PRO A 83 13.88 -3.32 2.32
C PRO A 83 13.00 -2.11 2.63
N CYS A 84 12.11 -1.74 1.73
CA CYS A 84 11.27 -0.59 1.94
C CYS A 84 9.81 -0.80 1.53
N VAL A 85 8.93 0.01 2.13
CA VAL A 85 7.53 0.18 1.74
C VAL A 85 7.36 1.60 1.25
N ILE A 86 6.71 1.77 0.10
CA ILE A 86 6.41 3.07 -0.51
C ILE A 86 4.89 3.22 -0.61
N ASP A 87 4.33 4.23 0.08
CA ASP A 87 2.92 4.61 0.02
C ASP A 87 2.71 5.67 -1.07
N PHE A 88 2.04 5.30 -2.15
CA PHE A 88 1.60 6.24 -3.18
C PHE A 88 0.25 6.81 -2.80
N TYR A 89 0.21 8.10 -2.52
CA TYR A 89 -0.95 8.82 -2.02
C TYR A 89 -1.20 10.13 -2.76
N ALA A 90 -2.37 10.73 -2.54
CA ALA A 90 -2.66 12.11 -2.89
C ALA A 90 -3.27 12.84 -1.69
N THR A 91 -3.08 14.15 -1.61
CA THR A 91 -3.59 14.97 -0.50
C THR A 91 -5.12 14.99 -0.42
N TRP A 92 -5.80 14.82 -1.55
CA TRP A 92 -7.26 14.76 -1.67
C TRP A 92 -7.82 13.33 -1.51
N CYS A 93 -6.98 12.31 -1.39
CA CYS A 93 -7.39 10.91 -1.28
C CYS A 93 -7.87 10.60 0.15
N GLY A 94 -9.16 10.53 0.38
CA GLY A 94 -9.76 10.24 1.68
C GLY A 94 -9.33 8.89 2.29
N PRO A 95 -9.32 7.78 1.54
CA PRO A 95 -8.79 6.50 2.03
C PRO A 95 -7.33 6.59 2.47
N CYS A 96 -6.47 7.31 1.72
CA CYS A 96 -5.05 7.49 2.07
C CYS A 96 -4.89 8.21 3.41
N GLN A 97 -5.68 9.29 3.63
CA GLN A 97 -5.65 10.04 4.90
C GLN A 97 -6.03 9.19 6.10
N ARG A 98 -7.00 8.26 5.94
CA ARG A 98 -7.39 7.34 7.02
C ARG A 98 -6.32 6.31 7.36
N MET A 99 -5.51 5.92 6.37
CA MET A 99 -4.43 4.94 6.55
C MET A 99 -3.14 5.55 7.10
N ALA A 100 -2.89 6.83 6.89
CA ALA A 100 -1.65 7.49 7.27
C ALA A 100 -1.23 7.26 8.74
N PRO A 101 -2.12 7.35 9.76
CA PRO A 101 -1.73 7.08 11.15
C PRO A 101 -1.26 5.63 11.38
N MET A 102 -1.86 4.66 10.70
CA MET A 102 -1.46 3.26 10.78
C MET A 102 -0.06 3.06 10.18
N ILE A 103 0.22 3.69 9.06
CA ILE A 103 1.52 3.59 8.37
C ILE A 103 2.62 4.16 9.24
N GLU A 104 2.38 5.29 9.94
CA GLU A 104 3.34 5.87 10.89
C GLU A 104 3.63 4.91 12.06
N ILE A 105 2.60 4.26 12.62
CA ILE A 105 2.77 3.26 13.68
C ILE A 105 3.61 2.07 13.19
N LEU A 106 3.37 1.61 11.96
CA LEU A 106 4.13 0.51 11.37
C LEU A 106 5.58 0.92 11.05
N ALA A 107 5.82 2.16 10.62
CA ALA A 107 7.16 2.69 10.45
C ALA A 107 7.97 2.66 11.75
N GLN A 108 7.34 2.99 12.87
CA GLN A 108 7.96 2.89 14.19
C GLN A 108 8.19 1.42 14.60
N LYS A 109 7.18 0.55 14.40
CA LYS A 109 7.27 -0.88 14.73
C LYS A 109 8.39 -1.58 13.98
N TYR A 110 8.53 -1.31 12.69
CA TYR A 110 9.55 -1.92 11.84
C TYR A 110 10.82 -1.09 11.68
N GLY A 111 10.94 0.02 12.42
CA GLY A 111 12.08 0.92 12.39
C GLY A 111 13.41 0.20 12.59
N GLY A 112 14.34 0.40 11.67
CA GLY A 112 15.62 -0.31 11.63
C GLY A 112 15.62 -1.64 10.86
N LYS A 113 14.44 -2.19 10.52
CA LYS A 113 14.26 -3.40 9.71
C LYS A 113 13.75 -3.08 8.30
N VAL A 114 12.82 -2.12 8.20
CA VAL A 114 12.16 -1.69 6.95
C VAL A 114 12.12 -0.17 6.91
N ASP A 115 12.45 0.42 5.78
CA ASP A 115 12.31 1.86 5.55
C ASP A 115 10.93 2.16 4.97
N PHE A 116 10.29 3.24 5.45
CA PHE A 116 8.98 3.66 4.99
C PHE A 116 9.06 4.99 4.29
N TYR A 117 8.53 5.01 3.07
CA TYR A 117 8.45 6.19 2.21
C TYR A 117 7.01 6.47 1.82
N ARG A 118 6.76 7.72 1.46
CA ARG A 118 5.51 8.12 0.80
C ARG A 118 5.80 9.00 -0.41
N VAL A 119 4.98 8.86 -1.43
CA VAL A 119 5.07 9.58 -2.70
C VAL A 119 3.73 10.27 -2.97
N ASP A 120 3.76 11.59 -3.05
CA ASP A 120 2.62 12.38 -3.50
C ASP A 120 2.53 12.29 -5.03
N VAL A 121 1.53 11.57 -5.55
CA VAL A 121 1.39 11.29 -6.99
C VAL A 121 1.15 12.54 -7.83
N ASP A 122 0.64 13.62 -7.23
CA ASP A 122 0.43 14.88 -7.93
C ASP A 122 1.74 15.65 -8.14
N LYS A 123 2.71 15.47 -7.23
CA LYS A 123 4.03 16.10 -7.30
C LYS A 123 5.04 15.24 -8.06
N GLU A 124 5.05 13.94 -7.81
CA GLU A 124 6.01 12.97 -8.33
C GLU A 124 5.40 12.11 -9.44
N LYS A 125 4.86 12.76 -10.48
CA LYS A 125 4.14 12.09 -11.57
C LYS A 125 4.99 11.08 -12.33
N GLU A 126 6.25 11.42 -12.60
CA GLU A 126 7.19 10.52 -13.28
C GLU A 126 7.40 9.25 -12.47
N LEU A 127 7.65 9.38 -11.16
CA LEU A 127 7.81 8.22 -10.28
C LEU A 127 6.54 7.39 -10.18
N ALA A 128 5.38 8.04 -10.03
CA ALA A 128 4.10 7.35 -9.89
C ALA A 128 3.63 6.69 -11.18
N SER A 129 3.61 7.44 -12.31
CA SER A 129 3.00 6.97 -13.55
C SER A 129 4.00 6.23 -14.44
N ASP A 130 5.21 6.77 -14.63
CA ASP A 130 6.13 6.25 -15.64
C ASP A 130 6.98 5.09 -15.09
N VAL A 131 7.37 5.17 -13.80
CA VAL A 131 8.16 4.11 -13.16
C VAL A 131 7.27 3.00 -12.61
N PHE A 132 6.23 3.33 -11.83
CA PHE A 132 5.41 2.34 -11.13
C PHE A 132 4.05 2.07 -11.75
N GLY A 133 3.57 2.89 -12.69
CA GLY A 133 2.27 2.71 -13.34
C GLY A 133 1.10 2.79 -12.36
N ILE A 134 1.15 3.72 -11.40
CA ILE A 134 0.12 3.88 -10.37
C ILE A 134 -1.15 4.48 -10.97
N GLU A 135 -2.24 3.70 -10.96
CA GLU A 135 -3.54 4.10 -11.51
C GLU A 135 -4.58 4.42 -10.42
N ALA A 136 -4.35 3.95 -9.19
CA ALA A 136 -5.29 4.16 -8.08
C ALA A 136 -4.54 4.35 -6.76
N MET A 137 -5.17 5.06 -5.79
CA MET A 137 -4.59 5.32 -4.48
C MET A 137 -5.55 4.91 -3.35
N PRO A 138 -5.00 4.47 -2.20
CA PRO A 138 -3.59 4.22 -1.96
C PRO A 138 -3.07 3.01 -2.73
N THR A 139 -1.80 3.01 -3.12
CA THR A 139 -1.07 1.83 -3.57
C THR A 139 0.22 1.72 -2.79
N PHE A 140 0.47 0.54 -2.23
CA PHE A 140 1.67 0.24 -1.46
C PHE A 140 2.59 -0.62 -2.30
N VAL A 141 3.82 -0.18 -2.46
CA VAL A 141 4.90 -0.91 -3.12
C VAL A 141 5.88 -1.40 -2.07
N TYR A 142 6.21 -2.68 -2.14
CA TYR A 142 7.14 -3.38 -1.25
C TYR A 142 8.36 -3.76 -2.07
N ILE A 143 9.55 -3.36 -1.63
CA ILE A 143 10.81 -3.70 -2.30
C ILE A 143 11.70 -4.40 -1.29
N ASP A 144 12.09 -5.63 -1.58
CA ASP A 144 12.99 -6.39 -0.74
C ASP A 144 14.47 -6.04 -0.97
N LYS A 145 15.37 -6.66 -0.24
CA LYS A 145 16.82 -6.43 -0.38
C LYS A 145 17.40 -6.91 -1.71
N SER A 146 16.70 -7.79 -2.42
CA SER A 146 17.11 -8.24 -3.76
C SER A 146 16.68 -7.25 -4.86
N GLY A 147 15.81 -6.29 -4.52
CA GLY A 147 15.17 -5.39 -5.46
C GLY A 147 13.90 -5.96 -6.09
N ALA A 148 13.39 -7.08 -5.57
CA ALA A 148 12.10 -7.61 -6.03
C ALA A 148 10.95 -6.69 -5.57
N ILE A 149 10.05 -6.38 -6.50
CA ILE A 149 8.98 -5.40 -6.32
C ILE A 149 7.64 -6.13 -6.27
N ASN A 150 6.87 -5.89 -5.21
CA ASN A 150 5.48 -6.32 -5.06
C ASN A 150 4.59 -5.12 -4.77
N SER A 151 3.29 -5.20 -5.02
CA SER A 151 2.37 -4.11 -4.75
C SER A 151 1.00 -4.57 -4.26
N THR A 152 0.31 -3.69 -3.57
CA THR A 152 -1.09 -3.85 -3.15
C THR A 152 -1.82 -2.55 -3.39
N THR A 153 -2.93 -2.59 -4.13
CA THR A 153 -3.75 -1.42 -4.44
C THR A 153 -5.02 -1.41 -3.59
N GLY A 154 -5.38 -0.23 -3.08
CA GLY A 154 -6.55 0.01 -2.25
C GLY A 154 -6.24 0.07 -0.76
N ALA A 155 -7.23 0.53 0.01
CA ALA A 155 -7.13 0.59 1.45
C ALA A 155 -7.19 -0.81 2.07
N ILE A 156 -6.20 -1.15 2.88
CA ILE A 156 -6.06 -2.42 3.58
C ILE A 156 -6.02 -2.19 5.09
N ASN A 157 -6.31 -3.21 5.87
CA ASN A 157 -6.24 -3.13 7.33
C ASN A 157 -4.81 -3.40 7.85
N ALA A 158 -4.58 -3.13 9.15
CA ALA A 158 -3.27 -3.29 9.77
C ALA A 158 -2.73 -4.73 9.69
N LYS A 159 -3.59 -5.73 9.87
CA LYS A 159 -3.19 -7.14 9.80
C LYS A 159 -2.69 -7.52 8.41
N GLU A 160 -3.38 -7.07 7.38
CA GLU A 160 -3.00 -7.31 5.99
C GLU A 160 -1.69 -6.59 5.63
N MET A 161 -1.54 -5.31 6.06
CA MET A 161 -0.30 -4.57 5.86
C MET A 161 0.90 -5.27 6.55
N ILE A 162 0.73 -5.71 7.79
CA ILE A 162 1.74 -6.48 8.53
C ILE A 162 2.13 -7.74 7.76
N SER A 163 1.15 -8.53 7.33
CA SER A 163 1.40 -9.76 6.55
C SER A 163 2.15 -9.49 5.25
N ASN A 164 1.82 -8.39 4.56
CA ASN A 164 2.51 -8.00 3.33
C ASN A 164 3.95 -7.55 3.59
N ILE A 165 4.19 -6.78 4.67
CA ILE A 165 5.54 -6.36 5.07
C ILE A 165 6.41 -7.59 5.40
N GLU A 166 5.89 -8.51 6.20
CA GLU A 166 6.60 -9.73 6.57
C GLU A 166 6.93 -10.57 5.33
N LYS A 167 5.93 -10.81 4.48
CA LYS A 167 6.05 -11.64 3.28
C LYS A 167 6.96 -11.04 2.20
N TYR A 168 6.85 -9.72 1.95
CA TYR A 168 7.50 -9.10 0.78
C TYR A 168 8.76 -8.33 1.12
N CYS A 169 8.99 -8.01 2.40
CA CYS A 169 10.17 -7.28 2.80
C CYS A 169 11.14 -8.10 3.67
N LEU A 170 10.62 -9.06 4.45
CA LEU A 170 11.42 -9.72 5.50
C LEU A 170 11.65 -11.21 5.26
N ASP A 171 10.86 -11.89 4.41
CA ASP A 171 11.12 -13.25 3.95
C ASP A 171 12.15 -13.25 2.83
#